data_aa61afc6473d4421e725e5c415c0442d
#
_entry.id   aa61afc6473d4421e725e5c415c0442d
#
_cell.length_a   1.000
_cell.length_b   1.000
_cell.length_c   1.000
_cell.angle_alpha   90.00
_cell.angle_beta   90.00
_cell.angle_gamma   90.00
#
_symmetry.space_group_name_H-M   'P 1'
#
loop_
_entity.id
_entity.type
_entity.pdbx_description
1 polymer ?
#
loop_
_entity_poly.entity_id
_entity_poly.type
_entity_poly.pdbx_seq_one_letter_code
_entity_poly.pdbx_strand_id
1 'polypeptide(L)'
;MPSCIVEMGFINDASDNQLFDEKLVAYAAAIGDAVLATAETYRANKVTDGNGQGTGEAGSGAGDGQGTDGTGDGAGDDQGTDGTGNDTGDGQSADQTGSSTGDGQSAAGGNAAVQTIALDGLDTTVQSWGLGSHTDADNRPNDAVSAQQKYGDYHALFIGENTKTLYLTFDEGYEYGYTESILDTLKEKGVHAVFFVTEPYAKAEPALVQRMIDEGHVVGNHSVTHPSAGIPSLTVEQQQEEVMGNHQYIKDTFGYEMNLFRYPAGKFSEQSLAVVNNCGYESVFWSFAYLDYDVDNQPDQVESLQKMKNKMHPGAIYLLHAESATNAAVLGDLIDAAQTQGYSFGML
;
A
#
# COMPACT_ATOMS: atom_id res chain seq x y z
N MET A 1 10.48 12.05 -14.56
CA MET A 1 11.71 11.82 -13.77
C MET A 1 11.36 10.73 -12.80
N PRO A 2 12.17 9.71 -12.59
CA PRO A 2 11.92 8.77 -11.50
C PRO A 2 12.03 9.55 -10.19
N SER A 3 10.94 9.58 -9.42
CA SER A 3 10.95 10.13 -8.06
C SER A 3 11.44 9.03 -7.13
N CYS A 4 12.56 9.27 -6.47
CA CYS A 4 13.04 8.41 -5.41
C CYS A 4 12.37 8.86 -4.11
N ILE A 5 11.53 8.02 -3.52
CA ILE A 5 10.97 8.25 -2.19
C ILE A 5 11.94 7.59 -1.21
N VAL A 6 12.48 8.36 -0.29
CA VAL A 6 13.29 7.85 0.82
C VAL A 6 12.44 7.99 2.07
N GLU A 7 11.85 6.88 2.54
CA GLU A 7 11.22 6.85 3.85
C GLU A 7 12.30 6.77 4.93
N MET A 8 12.48 7.86 5.66
CA MET A 8 13.30 7.86 6.87
C MET A 8 12.37 7.66 8.07
N GLY A 9 12.16 6.39 8.45
CA GLY A 9 11.42 6.05 9.66
C GLY A 9 12.16 6.54 10.91
N PHE A 10 11.41 7.17 11.81
CA PHE A 10 11.95 7.56 13.11
C PHE A 10 11.85 6.38 14.07
N ILE A 11 13.00 5.83 14.45
CA ILE A 11 13.09 4.84 15.50
C ILE A 11 13.46 5.57 16.79
N ASN A 12 12.59 5.48 17.79
CA ASN A 12 12.81 6.09 19.11
C ASN A 12 13.67 5.18 20.05
N ASP A 13 14.66 4.49 19.48
CA ASP A 13 15.70 3.86 20.26
C ASP A 13 16.93 4.79 20.32
N ALA A 14 17.50 5.01 21.50
CA ALA A 14 18.63 5.91 21.67
C ALA A 14 19.88 5.48 20.88
N SER A 15 20.05 4.17 20.64
CA SER A 15 21.14 3.61 19.84
C SER A 15 20.92 3.85 18.34
N ASP A 16 19.67 3.77 17.87
CA ASP A 16 19.30 4.01 16.49
C ASP A 16 19.37 5.49 16.15
N ASN A 17 18.95 6.37 17.07
CA ASN A 17 19.12 7.83 16.93
C ASN A 17 20.60 8.25 16.89
N GLN A 18 21.47 7.63 17.69
CA GLN A 18 22.90 7.91 17.64
C GLN A 18 23.50 7.46 16.30
N LEU A 19 23.13 6.30 15.80
CA LEU A 19 23.57 5.79 14.49
C LEU A 19 23.09 6.68 13.34
N PHE A 20 21.86 7.19 13.44
CA PHE A 20 21.30 8.13 12.47
C PHE A 20 22.07 9.46 12.48
N ASP A 21 22.32 10.03 13.65
CA ASP A 21 23.07 11.28 13.80
C ASP A 21 24.52 11.13 13.29
N GLU A 22 25.17 9.98 13.56
CA GLU A 22 26.53 9.70 13.10
C GLU A 22 26.61 9.52 11.56
N LYS A 23 25.57 8.98 10.93
CA LYS A 23 25.52 8.70 9.48
C LYS A 23 24.80 9.77 8.66
N LEU A 24 24.07 10.70 9.27
CA LEU A 24 23.26 11.71 8.58
C LEU A 24 24.05 12.48 7.52
N VAL A 25 25.27 12.91 7.86
CA VAL A 25 26.15 13.64 6.95
C VAL A 25 26.59 12.78 5.77
N ALA A 26 26.85 11.50 6.00
CA ALA A 26 27.24 10.56 4.97
C ALA A 26 26.07 10.24 4.02
N TYR A 27 24.87 10.06 4.56
CA TYR A 27 23.65 9.85 3.76
C TYR A 27 23.30 11.08 2.94
N ALA A 28 23.36 12.29 3.54
CA ALA A 28 23.12 13.54 2.83
C ALA A 28 24.14 13.76 1.67
N ALA A 29 25.41 13.39 1.89
CA ALA A 29 26.43 13.45 0.86
C ALA A 29 26.15 12.43 -0.28
N ALA A 30 25.82 11.18 0.06
CA ALA A 30 25.51 10.15 -0.92
C ALA A 30 24.29 10.49 -1.79
N ILE A 31 23.24 11.05 -1.18
CA ILE A 31 22.05 11.53 -1.90
C ILE A 31 22.43 12.70 -2.81
N GLY A 32 23.23 13.66 -2.31
CA GLY A 32 23.72 14.79 -3.10
C GLY A 32 24.53 14.34 -4.31
N ASP A 33 25.43 13.38 -4.14
CA ASP A 33 26.26 12.81 -5.23
C ASP A 33 25.40 12.06 -6.25
N ALA A 34 24.40 11.27 -5.82
CA ALA A 34 23.49 10.56 -6.71
C ALA A 34 22.64 11.53 -7.54
N VAL A 35 22.13 12.60 -6.93
CA VAL A 35 21.37 13.66 -7.62
C VAL A 35 22.27 14.37 -8.66
N LEU A 36 23.51 14.69 -8.30
CA LEU A 36 24.47 15.33 -9.22
C LEU A 36 24.79 14.40 -10.40
N ALA A 37 25.09 13.13 -10.15
CA ALA A 37 25.39 12.14 -11.20
C ALA A 37 24.20 11.96 -12.17
N THR A 38 22.97 11.93 -11.62
CA THR A 38 21.74 11.84 -12.42
C THR A 38 21.53 13.09 -13.27
N ALA A 39 21.79 14.29 -12.70
CA ALA A 39 21.68 15.55 -13.42
C ALA A 39 22.74 15.68 -14.54
N GLU A 40 23.95 15.20 -14.31
CA GLU A 40 25.01 15.15 -15.32
C GLU A 40 24.67 14.20 -16.47
N THR A 41 24.15 13.00 -16.15
CA THR A 41 23.69 12.04 -17.14
C THR A 41 22.53 12.60 -17.98
N TYR A 42 21.59 13.29 -17.34
CA TYR A 42 20.48 13.95 -18.05
C TYR A 42 20.98 15.07 -18.97
N ARG A 43 21.95 15.88 -18.52
CA ARG A 43 22.58 16.93 -19.35
C ARG A 43 23.33 16.32 -20.54
N ALA A 44 24.11 15.26 -20.32
CA ALA A 44 24.85 14.58 -21.38
C ALA A 44 23.90 14.01 -22.45
N ASN A 45 22.80 13.37 -22.05
CA ASN A 45 21.81 12.85 -22.98
C ASN A 45 21.09 13.96 -23.77
N LYS A 46 20.84 15.10 -23.13
CA LYS A 46 20.20 16.24 -23.81
C LYS A 46 21.12 16.94 -24.80
N VAL A 47 22.43 16.89 -24.61
CA VAL A 47 23.42 17.42 -25.55
C VAL A 47 23.55 16.52 -26.77
N THR A 48 23.39 15.21 -26.63
CA THR A 48 23.43 14.27 -27.78
C THR A 48 22.17 14.35 -28.63
N ASP A 49 21.00 14.63 -28.03
CA ASP A 49 19.75 14.79 -28.76
C ASP A 49 19.62 16.17 -29.46
N GLY A 50 20.44 17.16 -29.06
CA GLY A 50 20.45 18.53 -29.62
C GLY A 50 21.33 18.73 -30.85
N ASN A 51 22.10 17.73 -31.30
CA ASN A 51 23.05 17.87 -32.41
C ASN A 51 22.57 17.32 -33.74
N GLY A 52 21.25 17.19 -33.94
CA GLY A 52 20.58 16.71 -35.16
C GLY A 52 19.69 17.76 -35.83
N GLN A 53 20.17 19.01 -35.99
CA GLN A 53 19.49 19.94 -36.90
C GLN A 53 20.45 20.98 -37.50
N GLY A 54 20.52 20.90 -38.79
CA GLY A 54 20.76 22.10 -39.60
C GLY A 54 21.93 22.05 -40.55
N THR A 55 21.69 21.72 -41.77
CA THR A 55 21.93 22.66 -42.86
C THR A 55 21.15 22.16 -44.07
N GLY A 56 20.17 22.97 -44.48
CA GLY A 56 19.50 22.78 -45.75
C GLY A 56 20.35 23.33 -46.86
N GLU A 57 20.36 22.65 -48.00
CA GLU A 57 20.50 23.29 -49.31
C GLU A 57 19.59 22.61 -50.32
N ALA A 58 18.92 23.45 -51.06
CA ALA A 58 18.00 23.11 -52.12
C ALA A 58 18.72 22.51 -53.31
N GLY A 59 18.19 21.43 -53.88
CA GLY A 59 18.62 20.87 -55.14
C GLY A 59 17.47 20.13 -55.83
N SER A 60 16.91 20.77 -56.84
CA SER A 60 15.94 20.26 -57.80
C SER A 60 16.45 19.07 -58.60
N GLY A 61 15.62 18.06 -58.85
CA GLY A 61 15.90 17.01 -59.79
C GLY A 61 14.76 16.01 -59.94
N ALA A 62 14.04 16.12 -61.02
CA ALA A 62 12.99 15.21 -61.48
C ALA A 62 13.60 13.87 -61.98
N GLY A 63 12.83 12.80 -61.89
CA GLY A 63 13.17 11.54 -62.53
C GLY A 63 12.12 10.44 -62.30
N ASP A 64 11.39 10.18 -63.37
CA ASP A 64 10.40 9.15 -63.61
C ASP A 64 10.82 7.70 -63.40
N GLY A 65 9.85 6.80 -63.24
CA GLY A 65 10.03 5.36 -63.51
C GLY A 65 9.10 4.48 -62.68
N GLN A 66 7.94 4.26 -63.10
CA GLN A 66 7.20 3.14 -63.68
C GLN A 66 7.49 1.72 -63.19
N GLY A 67 6.36 1.07 -62.80
CA GLY A 67 5.95 -0.30 -63.15
C GLY A 67 6.25 -1.36 -62.11
N THR A 68 5.46 -2.32 -61.79
CA THR A 68 4.36 -3.05 -62.44
C THR A 68 3.74 -3.97 -61.40
N ASP A 69 2.43 -4.09 -61.46
CA ASP A 69 1.52 -5.21 -61.32
C ASP A 69 1.93 -6.54 -60.72
N GLY A 70 1.01 -7.08 -59.91
CA GLY A 70 0.97 -8.49 -59.53
C GLY A 70 -0.34 -8.82 -58.79
N THR A 71 -1.38 -9.09 -59.55
CA THR A 71 -2.69 -9.62 -59.18
C THR A 71 -2.61 -11.02 -58.60
N GLY A 72 -3.57 -11.36 -57.74
CA GLY A 72 -3.82 -12.73 -57.31
C GLY A 72 -5.08 -12.87 -56.45
N ASP A 73 -6.20 -13.10 -57.14
CA ASP A 73 -7.53 -13.41 -56.65
C ASP A 73 -7.60 -14.74 -55.86
N GLY A 74 -8.62 -14.85 -55.00
CA GLY A 74 -9.03 -16.12 -54.43
C GLY A 74 -10.25 -16.00 -53.49
N ALA A 75 -11.42 -15.92 -54.10
CA ALA A 75 -12.73 -16.00 -53.46
C ALA A 75 -13.09 -17.45 -53.10
N GLY A 76 -13.92 -17.61 -52.10
CA GLY A 76 -14.57 -18.88 -51.74
C GLY A 76 -15.67 -18.68 -50.71
N ASP A 77 -16.86 -18.46 -51.19
CA ASP A 77 -18.14 -18.53 -50.48
C ASP A 77 -18.40 -19.96 -49.97
N ASP A 78 -19.08 -20.16 -48.86
CA ASP A 78 -20.34 -20.91 -48.92
C ASP A 78 -21.23 -20.74 -47.67
N GLN A 79 -22.52 -20.74 -47.95
CA GLN A 79 -23.69 -20.55 -47.11
C GLN A 79 -24.20 -21.87 -46.52
N GLY A 80 -25.07 -21.76 -45.50
CA GLY A 80 -26.07 -22.81 -45.20
C GLY A 80 -26.49 -22.79 -43.73
N THR A 81 -27.52 -22.17 -43.42
CA THR A 81 -28.98 -22.42 -43.26
C THR A 81 -29.39 -23.02 -41.89
N ASP A 82 -30.26 -22.24 -41.27
CA ASP A 82 -31.50 -22.51 -40.53
C ASP A 82 -31.71 -23.83 -39.74
N GLY A 83 -32.22 -23.64 -38.53
CA GLY A 83 -32.94 -24.68 -37.79
C GLY A 83 -33.65 -24.14 -36.55
N THR A 84 -34.82 -23.64 -36.73
CA THR A 84 -35.82 -23.29 -35.71
C THR A 84 -36.35 -24.56 -35.01
N GLY A 85 -36.57 -24.49 -33.70
CA GLY A 85 -37.29 -25.50 -32.93
C GLY A 85 -37.73 -25.00 -31.56
N ASN A 86 -38.95 -24.52 -31.52
CA ASN A 86 -39.72 -24.16 -30.36
C ASN A 86 -40.31 -25.43 -29.77
N ASP A 87 -40.23 -25.70 -28.45
CA ASP A 87 -41.35 -26.37 -27.78
C ASP A 87 -41.38 -26.08 -26.27
N THR A 88 -42.60 -25.86 -25.83
CA THR A 88 -43.12 -25.57 -24.50
C THR A 88 -43.33 -26.86 -23.71
N GLY A 89 -43.15 -26.82 -22.39
CA GLY A 89 -43.59 -27.91 -21.51
C GLY A 89 -43.54 -27.55 -20.04
N ASP A 90 -44.69 -27.24 -19.49
CA ASP A 90 -45.01 -27.14 -18.06
C ASP A 90 -44.76 -28.41 -17.28
N GLY A 91 -44.38 -28.30 -16.01
CA GLY A 91 -44.42 -29.42 -15.08
C GLY A 91 -43.99 -29.07 -13.66
N GLN A 92 -45.00 -28.87 -12.80
CA GLN A 92 -44.89 -28.70 -11.33
C GLN A 92 -44.42 -29.99 -10.62
N SER A 93 -43.70 -29.86 -9.55
CA SER A 93 -44.01 -30.24 -8.14
C SER A 93 -42.86 -30.82 -7.34
N ALA A 94 -42.65 -30.15 -6.21
CA ALA A 94 -42.49 -30.64 -4.83
C ALA A 94 -41.26 -31.41 -4.36
N ASP A 95 -40.58 -30.70 -3.44
CA ASP A 95 -40.24 -31.15 -2.07
C ASP A 95 -39.07 -32.14 -1.85
N GLN A 96 -38.04 -31.71 -1.19
CA GLN A 96 -37.55 -32.02 0.17
C GLN A 96 -36.08 -31.70 0.38
N THR A 97 -35.89 -30.81 1.34
CA THR A 97 -34.88 -30.76 2.42
C THR A 97 -33.47 -31.33 2.18
N GLY A 98 -32.51 -30.44 2.28
CA GLY A 98 -31.09 -30.74 2.51
C GLY A 98 -30.35 -29.49 2.92
N SER A 99 -30.36 -29.18 4.24
CA SER A 99 -29.59 -28.14 4.88
C SER A 99 -28.10 -28.40 4.73
N SER A 100 -27.34 -27.45 4.16
CA SER A 100 -25.94 -27.24 4.51
C SER A 100 -25.68 -25.74 4.43
N THR A 101 -25.65 -25.12 5.59
CA THR A 101 -25.21 -23.78 5.86
C THR A 101 -23.73 -23.65 5.53
N GLY A 102 -23.43 -22.96 4.44
CA GLY A 102 -22.14 -22.38 4.19
C GLY A 102 -22.28 -20.88 4.39
N ASP A 103 -22.02 -20.41 5.60
CA ASP A 103 -22.00 -18.99 5.91
C ASP A 103 -20.78 -18.35 5.22
N GLY A 104 -21.00 -17.86 4.02
CA GLY A 104 -20.19 -16.84 3.41
C GLY A 104 -20.55 -15.52 4.06
N GLN A 105 -19.91 -15.18 5.17
CA GLN A 105 -20.07 -13.92 5.86
C GLN A 105 -19.26 -12.87 5.09
N SER A 106 -19.93 -12.22 4.14
CA SER A 106 -19.51 -10.92 3.65
C SER A 106 -19.50 -10.00 4.88
N ALA A 107 -18.33 -9.56 5.29
CA ALA A 107 -18.18 -8.49 6.26
C ALA A 107 -18.65 -7.18 5.60
N ALA A 108 -19.97 -7.00 5.53
CA ALA A 108 -20.56 -5.69 5.37
C ALA A 108 -20.41 -4.97 6.72
N GLY A 109 -19.28 -4.32 6.92
CA GLY A 109 -19.13 -3.29 7.92
C GLY A 109 -20.20 -2.22 7.62
N GLY A 110 -21.26 -2.19 8.44
CA GLY A 110 -22.30 -1.19 8.31
C GLY A 110 -21.65 0.19 8.44
N ASN A 111 -21.76 0.99 7.40
CA ASN A 111 -21.37 2.38 7.36
C ASN A 111 -22.25 3.15 8.37
N ALA A 112 -21.85 3.16 9.64
CA ALA A 112 -22.29 4.18 10.55
C ALA A 112 -21.85 5.50 9.91
N ALA A 113 -22.79 6.40 9.62
CA ALA A 113 -22.48 7.68 9.01
C ALA A 113 -21.33 8.33 9.79
N VAL A 114 -20.15 8.41 9.19
CA VAL A 114 -18.99 9.05 9.80
C VAL A 114 -19.37 10.48 10.14
N GLN A 115 -19.31 10.85 11.42
CA GLN A 115 -19.60 12.22 11.82
C GLN A 115 -18.53 13.16 11.27
N THR A 116 -18.97 14.16 10.51
CA THR A 116 -18.08 15.19 10.02
C THR A 116 -17.52 16.00 11.20
N ILE A 117 -16.21 16.13 11.25
CA ILE A 117 -15.48 16.92 12.25
C ILE A 117 -15.19 18.31 11.68
N ALA A 118 -15.55 19.37 12.44
CA ALA A 118 -15.21 20.74 12.04
C ALA A 118 -13.67 20.94 12.05
N LEU A 119 -13.14 21.57 11.00
CA LEU A 119 -11.68 21.75 10.85
C LEU A 119 -11.17 23.02 11.54
N ASP A 120 -12.06 23.98 11.83
CA ASP A 120 -11.68 25.28 12.40
C ASP A 120 -11.15 25.11 13.82
N GLY A 121 -9.97 25.68 14.06
CA GLY A 121 -9.34 25.70 15.39
C GLY A 121 -8.59 24.44 15.78
N LEU A 122 -8.56 23.41 14.92
CA LEU A 122 -7.75 22.21 15.16
C LEU A 122 -6.26 22.53 14.98
N ASP A 123 -5.42 21.82 15.74
CA ASP A 123 -3.96 21.96 15.66
C ASP A 123 -3.46 21.44 14.30
N THR A 124 -2.73 22.27 13.58
CA THR A 124 -2.09 21.95 12.29
C THR A 124 -0.62 21.56 12.44
N THR A 125 -0.09 21.57 13.67
CA THR A 125 1.31 21.23 13.94
C THR A 125 1.58 19.79 13.52
N VAL A 126 2.56 19.61 12.64
CA VAL A 126 2.99 18.28 12.19
C VAL A 126 3.57 17.53 13.36
N GLN A 127 3.03 16.36 13.61
CA GLN A 127 3.54 15.37 14.56
C GLN A 127 4.07 14.17 13.79
N SER A 128 5.15 13.56 14.27
CA SER A 128 5.66 12.29 13.75
C SER A 128 5.30 11.20 14.73
N TRP A 129 4.61 10.16 14.25
CA TRP A 129 4.28 9.01 15.06
C TRP A 129 5.50 8.11 15.25
N GLY A 130 5.73 7.71 16.47
CA GLY A 130 6.78 6.78 16.85
C GLY A 130 6.54 6.26 18.27
N LEU A 131 7.16 5.13 18.57
CA LEU A 131 7.00 4.43 19.84
C LEU A 131 8.21 4.67 20.74
N GLY A 132 7.97 5.01 22.00
CA GLY A 132 8.99 4.99 23.04
C GLY A 132 9.28 3.57 23.56
N SER A 133 10.14 3.48 24.56
CA SER A 133 10.58 2.21 25.13
C SER A 133 9.69 1.66 26.26
N HIS A 134 8.74 2.45 26.76
CA HIS A 134 7.94 2.10 27.93
C HIS A 134 6.67 1.36 27.53
N THR A 135 6.40 0.27 28.26
CA THR A 135 5.19 -0.54 28.07
C THR A 135 4.44 -0.68 29.41
N ASP A 136 3.16 -1.01 29.32
CA ASP A 136 2.35 -1.41 30.46
C ASP A 136 2.63 -2.88 30.90
N ALA A 137 1.84 -3.39 31.83
CA ALA A 137 1.99 -4.75 32.34
C ALA A 137 1.72 -5.85 31.31
N ASP A 138 0.95 -5.52 30.26
CA ASP A 138 0.61 -6.43 29.15
C ASP A 138 1.56 -6.25 27.95
N ASN A 139 2.70 -5.56 28.15
CA ASN A 139 3.68 -5.22 27.11
C ASN A 139 3.16 -4.26 26.03
N ARG A 140 2.02 -3.59 26.25
CA ARG A 140 1.46 -2.63 25.29
C ARG A 140 2.22 -1.30 25.38
N PRO A 141 2.66 -0.70 24.26
CA PRO A 141 3.37 0.58 24.30
C PRO A 141 2.53 1.70 24.91
N ASN A 142 3.06 2.37 25.95
CA ASN A 142 2.34 3.45 26.62
C ASN A 142 1.96 4.60 25.67
N ASP A 143 2.84 4.88 24.69
CA ASP A 143 2.58 5.93 23.71
C ASP A 143 1.38 5.58 22.82
N ALA A 144 1.28 4.32 22.38
CA ALA A 144 0.15 3.87 21.56
C ALA A 144 -1.17 3.91 22.35
N VAL A 145 -1.15 3.47 23.62
CA VAL A 145 -2.31 3.55 24.50
C VAL A 145 -2.74 5.01 24.74
N SER A 146 -1.78 5.90 24.98
CA SER A 146 -2.04 7.33 25.21
C SER A 146 -2.54 8.03 23.97
N ALA A 147 -1.95 7.70 22.79
CA ALA A 147 -2.40 8.26 21.52
C ALA A 147 -3.82 7.78 21.16
N GLN A 148 -4.13 6.50 21.41
CA GLN A 148 -5.47 5.96 21.24
C GLN A 148 -6.51 6.71 22.08
N GLN A 149 -6.18 7.03 23.33
CA GLN A 149 -7.04 7.81 24.21
C GLN A 149 -7.22 9.25 23.74
N LYS A 150 -6.15 9.86 23.19
CA LYS A 150 -6.16 11.26 22.74
C LYS A 150 -6.84 11.46 21.40
N TYR A 151 -6.62 10.56 20.45
CA TYR A 151 -7.00 10.76 19.06
C TYR A 151 -8.09 9.79 18.55
N GLY A 152 -8.57 8.88 19.39
CA GLY A 152 -9.59 7.90 19.00
C GLY A 152 -10.88 8.56 18.49
N ASP A 153 -11.25 9.72 19.00
CA ASP A 153 -12.44 10.48 18.58
C ASP A 153 -12.32 11.01 17.12
N TYR A 154 -11.11 10.99 16.54
CA TYR A 154 -10.87 11.29 15.12
C TYR A 154 -10.94 10.05 14.22
N HIS A 155 -11.49 8.93 14.67
CA HIS A 155 -11.39 7.64 13.99
C HIS A 155 -9.93 7.31 13.67
N ALA A 156 -9.06 7.44 14.67
CA ALA A 156 -7.63 7.09 14.54
C ALA A 156 -7.32 5.91 15.47
N LEU A 157 -6.71 4.88 14.89
CA LEU A 157 -6.35 3.64 15.55
C LEU A 157 -4.83 3.55 15.69
N PHE A 158 -4.34 3.59 16.92
CA PHE A 158 -2.91 3.47 17.26
C PHE A 158 -2.55 2.10 17.85
N ILE A 159 -3.52 1.43 18.44
CA ILE A 159 -3.45 0.11 19.04
C ILE A 159 -4.87 -0.45 19.13
N GLY A 160 -5.01 -1.74 18.89
CA GLY A 160 -6.29 -2.43 19.03
C GLY A 160 -6.72 -2.63 20.49
N GLU A 161 -7.85 -3.30 20.65
CA GLU A 161 -8.37 -3.67 21.98
C GLU A 161 -7.36 -4.54 22.75
N ASN A 162 -7.46 -4.50 24.10
CA ASN A 162 -6.60 -5.31 24.98
C ASN A 162 -7.05 -6.78 24.96
N THR A 163 -7.03 -7.40 23.78
CA THR A 163 -7.30 -8.82 23.55
C THR A 163 -6.10 -9.46 22.87
N LYS A 164 -5.93 -10.78 23.00
CA LYS A 164 -4.84 -11.50 22.32
C LYS A 164 -5.08 -11.59 20.80
N THR A 165 -5.23 -10.43 20.17
CA THR A 165 -5.37 -10.27 18.73
C THR A 165 -4.20 -9.45 18.21
N LEU A 166 -3.55 -9.92 17.13
CA LEU A 166 -2.53 -9.19 16.37
C LEU A 166 -3.11 -8.79 15.02
N TYR A 167 -2.70 -7.64 14.51
CA TYR A 167 -3.05 -7.15 13.20
C TYR A 167 -1.76 -6.99 12.38
N LEU A 168 -1.65 -7.76 11.30
CA LEU A 168 -0.55 -7.63 10.36
C LEU A 168 -0.90 -6.58 9.33
N THR A 169 -0.04 -5.58 9.17
CA THR A 169 -0.21 -4.54 8.17
C THR A 169 1.09 -4.32 7.41
N PHE A 170 0.99 -4.15 6.10
CA PHE A 170 2.11 -3.91 5.20
C PHE A 170 1.92 -2.59 4.47
N ASP A 171 2.95 -1.77 4.42
CA ASP A 171 2.97 -0.57 3.60
C ASP A 171 3.66 -0.91 2.27
N GLU A 172 2.99 -0.52 1.16
CA GLU A 172 3.35 -0.87 -0.21
C GLU A 172 3.66 0.40 -1.02
N GLY A 173 4.93 0.73 -1.12
CA GLY A 173 5.41 1.83 -1.95
C GLY A 173 6.04 1.36 -3.26
N TYR A 174 6.79 0.26 -3.21
CA TYR A 174 7.53 -0.37 -4.30
C TYR A 174 7.52 -1.88 -4.17
N GLU A 175 7.65 -2.60 -5.31
CA GLU A 175 7.80 -4.04 -5.34
C GLU A 175 9.27 -4.43 -5.51
N TYR A 176 9.73 -5.37 -4.68
CA TYR A 176 11.08 -5.95 -4.72
C TYR A 176 11.07 -7.48 -4.90
N GLY A 177 9.95 -8.06 -5.30
CA GLY A 177 9.79 -9.49 -5.58
C GLY A 177 9.42 -10.32 -4.36
N TYR A 178 8.97 -9.70 -3.26
CA TYR A 178 8.65 -10.42 -2.02
C TYR A 178 7.15 -10.46 -1.71
N THR A 179 6.33 -9.57 -2.26
CA THR A 179 4.90 -9.50 -1.97
C THR A 179 4.18 -10.80 -2.34
N GLU A 180 4.55 -11.46 -3.46
CA GLU A 180 3.97 -12.77 -3.81
C GLU A 180 4.22 -13.82 -2.71
N SER A 181 5.45 -13.91 -2.19
CA SER A 181 5.81 -14.88 -1.16
C SER A 181 5.18 -14.57 0.20
N ILE A 182 4.94 -13.30 0.50
CA ILE A 182 4.18 -12.86 1.69
C ILE A 182 2.74 -13.31 1.58
N LEU A 183 2.09 -13.08 0.43
CA LEU A 183 0.72 -13.53 0.16
C LEU A 183 0.61 -15.07 0.22
N ASP A 184 1.57 -15.81 -0.35
CA ASP A 184 1.62 -17.27 -0.27
C ASP A 184 1.70 -17.74 1.18
N THR A 185 2.54 -17.13 2.00
CA THR A 185 2.69 -17.44 3.43
C THR A 185 1.40 -17.16 4.19
N LEU A 186 0.79 -15.98 3.99
CA LEU A 186 -0.48 -15.62 4.63
C LEU A 186 -1.58 -16.62 4.27
N LYS A 187 -1.68 -17.01 3.01
CA LYS A 187 -2.62 -18.02 2.51
C LYS A 187 -2.37 -19.40 3.13
N GLU A 188 -1.13 -19.86 3.17
CA GLU A 188 -0.74 -21.13 3.80
C GLU A 188 -1.12 -21.17 5.27
N LYS A 189 -0.89 -20.05 5.99
CA LYS A 189 -1.20 -19.93 7.41
C LYS A 189 -2.67 -19.62 7.71
N GLY A 190 -3.49 -19.32 6.69
CA GLY A 190 -4.89 -18.94 6.84
C GLY A 190 -5.05 -17.61 7.60
N VAL A 191 -4.14 -16.66 7.37
CA VAL A 191 -4.12 -15.35 8.02
C VAL A 191 -4.35 -14.27 6.98
N HIS A 192 -5.19 -13.28 7.31
CA HIS A 192 -5.37 -12.09 6.48
C HIS A 192 -4.62 -10.90 7.08
N ALA A 193 -4.27 -9.96 6.22
CA ALA A 193 -3.53 -8.74 6.57
C ALA A 193 -4.16 -7.51 5.89
N VAL A 194 -3.69 -6.32 6.27
CA VAL A 194 -4.01 -5.06 5.60
C VAL A 194 -2.78 -4.63 4.79
N PHE A 195 -2.97 -4.30 3.51
CA PHE A 195 -1.94 -3.76 2.64
C PHE A 195 -2.27 -2.31 2.31
N PHE A 196 -1.49 -1.36 2.82
CA PHE A 196 -1.65 0.06 2.53
C PHE A 196 -0.88 0.41 1.27
N VAL A 197 -1.60 0.55 0.17
CA VAL A 197 -1.01 0.74 -1.16
C VAL A 197 -0.99 2.22 -1.56
N THR A 198 0.13 2.67 -2.11
CA THR A 198 0.19 3.96 -2.82
C THR A 198 -0.44 3.84 -4.20
N GLU A 199 -0.88 4.95 -4.77
CA GLU A 199 -1.39 4.94 -6.16
C GLU A 199 -0.32 4.50 -7.17
N PRO A 200 0.96 4.94 -7.09
CA PRO A 200 2.04 4.43 -7.96
C PRO A 200 2.25 2.92 -7.86
N TYR A 201 2.21 2.35 -6.65
CA TYR A 201 2.30 0.90 -6.47
C TYR A 201 1.14 0.18 -7.14
N ALA A 202 -0.07 0.62 -6.90
CA ALA A 202 -1.26 0.01 -7.50
C ALA A 202 -1.28 0.09 -9.05
N LYS A 203 -0.67 1.13 -9.61
CA LYS A 203 -0.48 1.27 -11.06
C LYS A 203 0.60 0.34 -11.62
N ALA A 204 1.68 0.15 -10.87
CA ALA A 204 2.79 -0.70 -11.28
C ALA A 204 2.46 -2.19 -11.14
N GLU A 205 1.76 -2.56 -10.07
CA GLU A 205 1.52 -3.94 -9.65
C GLU A 205 0.03 -4.29 -9.53
N PRO A 206 -0.79 -4.05 -10.59
CA PRO A 206 -2.23 -4.26 -10.49
C PRO A 206 -2.61 -5.73 -10.23
N ALA A 207 -1.78 -6.68 -10.66
CA ALA A 207 -2.02 -8.10 -10.43
C ALA A 207 -1.86 -8.47 -8.94
N LEU A 208 -0.91 -7.86 -8.23
CA LEU A 208 -0.73 -8.08 -6.79
C LEU A 208 -1.86 -7.46 -5.99
N VAL A 209 -2.28 -6.23 -6.33
CA VAL A 209 -3.44 -5.59 -5.68
C VAL A 209 -4.72 -6.41 -5.90
N GLN A 210 -4.96 -6.90 -7.12
CA GLN A 210 -6.10 -7.77 -7.39
C GLN A 210 -6.02 -9.07 -6.57
N ARG A 211 -4.82 -9.67 -6.47
CA ARG A 211 -4.59 -10.87 -5.66
C ARG A 211 -4.86 -10.61 -4.17
N MET A 212 -4.43 -9.48 -3.61
CA MET A 212 -4.75 -9.08 -2.23
C MET A 212 -6.27 -9.08 -1.99
N ILE A 213 -7.02 -8.49 -2.91
CA ILE A 213 -8.49 -8.42 -2.84
C ILE A 213 -9.11 -9.82 -2.94
N ASP A 214 -8.70 -10.61 -3.95
CA ASP A 214 -9.26 -11.93 -4.24
C ASP A 214 -8.99 -12.94 -3.10
N GLU A 215 -7.87 -12.79 -2.40
CA GLU A 215 -7.50 -13.64 -1.27
C GLU A 215 -8.09 -13.14 0.07
N GLY A 216 -8.90 -12.06 0.05
CA GLY A 216 -9.65 -11.58 1.22
C GLY A 216 -8.84 -10.71 2.17
N HIS A 217 -7.70 -10.17 1.74
CA HIS A 217 -6.99 -9.15 2.48
C HIS A 217 -7.70 -7.80 2.36
N VAL A 218 -7.44 -6.88 3.30
CA VAL A 218 -7.90 -5.50 3.17
C VAL A 218 -6.85 -4.70 2.41
N VAL A 219 -7.29 -3.99 1.37
CA VAL A 219 -6.47 -2.98 0.72
C VAL A 219 -6.79 -1.62 1.35
N GLY A 220 -5.80 -1.01 1.98
CA GLY A 220 -5.84 0.31 2.59
C GLY A 220 -5.17 1.36 1.70
N ASN A 221 -5.43 2.60 2.01
CA ASN A 221 -4.96 3.76 1.26
C ASN A 221 -3.67 4.33 1.88
N HIS A 222 -2.60 4.43 1.08
CA HIS A 222 -1.33 5.04 1.50
C HIS A 222 -1.00 6.31 0.71
N SER A 223 -2.04 7.04 0.27
CA SER A 223 -2.01 8.29 -0.49
C SER A 223 -1.64 8.16 -1.99
N VAL A 224 -1.76 9.28 -2.71
CA VAL A 224 -1.40 9.37 -4.14
C VAL A 224 0.10 9.48 -4.33
N THR A 225 0.76 10.43 -3.63
CA THR A 225 2.16 10.77 -3.93
C THR A 225 3.13 10.41 -2.82
N HIS A 226 2.64 9.92 -1.68
CA HIS A 226 3.45 9.67 -0.49
C HIS A 226 4.34 10.88 -0.14
N PRO A 227 3.74 12.05 0.21
CA PRO A 227 4.50 13.28 0.38
C PRO A 227 5.49 13.17 1.54
N SER A 228 6.78 13.35 1.26
CA SER A 228 7.87 13.21 2.26
C SER A 228 7.76 14.19 3.43
N ALA A 229 7.17 15.38 3.21
CA ALA A 229 6.88 16.32 4.27
C ALA A 229 5.67 15.92 5.12
N GLY A 230 4.91 14.91 4.69
CA GLY A 230 3.68 14.40 5.31
C GLY A 230 2.42 15.14 4.85
N ILE A 231 1.29 14.46 4.96
CA ILE A 231 -0.05 14.99 4.63
C ILE A 231 -0.33 16.35 5.29
N PRO A 232 -0.01 16.60 6.60
CA PRO A 232 -0.30 17.87 7.24
C PRO A 232 0.44 19.09 6.66
N SER A 233 1.47 18.88 5.83
CA SER A 233 2.20 19.97 5.18
C SER A 233 1.45 20.58 3.99
N LEU A 234 0.37 19.93 3.56
CA LEU A 234 -0.45 20.29 2.42
C LEU A 234 -1.65 21.12 2.84
N THR A 235 -2.27 21.87 1.90
CA THR A 235 -3.57 22.50 2.17
C THR A 235 -4.66 21.43 2.38
N VAL A 236 -5.78 21.80 2.98
CA VAL A 236 -6.90 20.88 3.23
C VAL A 236 -7.36 20.22 1.92
N GLU A 237 -7.48 21.00 0.85
CA GLU A 237 -7.88 20.52 -0.47
C GLU A 237 -6.86 19.49 -1.01
N GLN A 238 -5.58 19.78 -0.88
CA GLN A 238 -4.51 18.84 -1.30
C GLN A 238 -4.48 17.58 -0.43
N GLN A 239 -4.73 17.68 0.88
CA GLN A 239 -4.87 16.52 1.76
C GLN A 239 -6.02 15.62 1.28
N GLN A 240 -7.18 16.21 0.92
CA GLN A 240 -8.31 15.49 0.36
C GLN A 240 -7.97 14.84 -0.99
N GLU A 241 -7.21 15.53 -1.85
CA GLU A 241 -6.74 15.00 -3.13
C GLU A 241 -5.80 13.78 -2.93
N GLU A 242 -4.89 13.83 -1.96
CA GLU A 242 -4.02 12.70 -1.62
C GLU A 242 -4.79 11.46 -1.14
N VAL A 243 -5.90 11.65 -0.42
CA VAL A 243 -6.74 10.55 0.05
C VAL A 243 -7.67 10.06 -1.05
N MET A 244 -8.45 10.98 -1.65
CA MET A 244 -9.53 10.61 -2.57
C MET A 244 -9.05 10.29 -3.97
N GLY A 245 -7.88 10.79 -4.38
CA GLY A 245 -7.28 10.44 -5.68
C GLY A 245 -6.96 8.94 -5.75
N ASN A 246 -6.24 8.41 -4.77
CA ASN A 246 -5.94 6.99 -4.70
C ASN A 246 -7.21 6.14 -4.50
N HIS A 247 -8.17 6.61 -3.65
CA HIS A 247 -9.48 5.97 -3.51
C HIS A 247 -10.18 5.78 -4.86
N GLN A 248 -10.26 6.85 -5.63
CA GLN A 248 -10.94 6.82 -6.93
C GLN A 248 -10.24 5.90 -7.91
N TYR A 249 -8.90 5.92 -7.93
CA TYR A 249 -8.11 5.01 -8.77
C TYR A 249 -8.38 3.54 -8.46
N ILE A 250 -8.32 3.16 -7.16
CA ILE A 250 -8.59 1.77 -6.71
C ILE A 250 -10.02 1.36 -7.04
N LYS A 251 -10.99 2.25 -6.79
CA LYS A 251 -12.40 1.99 -7.10
C LYS A 251 -12.65 1.79 -8.59
N ASP A 252 -12.10 2.65 -9.44
CA ASP A 252 -12.29 2.58 -10.88
C ASP A 252 -11.58 1.37 -11.51
N THR A 253 -10.43 0.98 -10.96
CA THR A 253 -9.61 -0.09 -11.51
C THR A 253 -10.06 -1.48 -11.03
N PHE A 254 -10.36 -1.62 -9.73
CA PHE A 254 -10.61 -2.91 -9.09
C PHE A 254 -12.05 -3.08 -8.58
N GLY A 255 -12.88 -2.02 -8.63
CA GLY A 255 -14.22 -2.04 -8.05
C GLY A 255 -14.22 -2.15 -6.51
N TYR A 256 -13.09 -1.86 -5.88
CA TYR A 256 -12.89 -2.00 -4.44
C TYR A 256 -12.96 -0.64 -3.75
N GLU A 257 -13.68 -0.56 -2.62
CA GLU A 257 -13.80 0.66 -1.82
C GLU A 257 -12.93 0.55 -0.58
N MET A 258 -11.90 1.41 -0.50
CA MET A 258 -11.03 1.50 0.67
C MET A 258 -11.69 2.35 1.77
N ASN A 259 -11.45 1.97 3.01
CA ASN A 259 -11.93 2.69 4.21
C ASN A 259 -10.86 2.90 5.27
N LEU A 260 -9.66 2.35 5.10
CA LEU A 260 -8.51 2.51 6.00
C LEU A 260 -7.43 3.36 5.33
N PHE A 261 -6.89 4.32 6.06
CA PHE A 261 -5.82 5.20 5.61
C PHE A 261 -4.62 5.12 6.53
N ARG A 262 -3.42 5.03 5.94
CA ARG A 262 -2.16 5.16 6.68
C ARG A 262 -1.39 6.38 6.21
N TYR A 263 -0.97 7.19 7.18
CA TYR A 263 -0.21 8.40 6.90
C TYR A 263 1.20 8.09 6.42
N PRO A 264 1.63 8.64 5.27
CA PRO A 264 3.03 8.61 4.83
C PRO A 264 3.99 9.04 5.94
N ALA A 265 4.99 8.20 6.21
CA ALA A 265 5.99 8.39 7.27
C ALA A 265 5.39 8.65 8.67
N GLY A 266 4.16 8.27 8.94
CA GLY A 266 3.47 8.48 10.20
C GLY A 266 3.28 9.96 10.59
N LYS A 267 3.35 10.89 9.63
CA LYS A 267 3.21 12.33 9.90
C LYS A 267 1.76 12.76 9.85
N PHE A 268 1.25 13.28 10.94
CA PHE A 268 -0.14 13.70 11.09
C PHE A 268 -0.29 15.00 11.89
N SER A 269 -1.48 15.57 11.93
CA SER A 269 -1.92 16.64 12.82
C SER A 269 -3.38 16.41 13.22
N GLU A 270 -3.90 17.11 14.23
CA GLU A 270 -5.33 17.00 14.57
C GLU A 270 -6.22 17.39 13.39
N GLN A 271 -5.85 18.46 12.66
CA GLN A 271 -6.60 18.86 11.48
C GLN A 271 -6.56 17.79 10.40
N SER A 272 -5.39 17.18 10.12
CA SER A 272 -5.30 16.15 9.09
C SER A 272 -6.07 14.89 9.45
N LEU A 273 -6.11 14.49 10.74
CA LEU A 273 -6.97 13.40 11.21
C LEU A 273 -8.44 13.68 10.91
N ALA A 274 -8.90 14.90 11.19
CA ALA A 274 -10.27 15.31 10.89
C ALA A 274 -10.55 15.33 9.36
N VAL A 275 -9.58 15.75 8.53
CA VAL A 275 -9.70 15.71 7.07
C VAL A 275 -9.87 14.28 6.57
N VAL A 276 -9.03 13.35 7.03
CA VAL A 276 -9.08 11.93 6.64
C VAL A 276 -10.40 11.30 7.10
N ASN A 277 -10.83 11.57 8.35
CA ASN A 277 -12.15 11.15 8.84
C ASN A 277 -13.28 11.69 7.95
N ASN A 278 -13.22 12.96 7.55
CA ASN A 278 -14.26 13.58 6.73
C ASN A 278 -14.27 13.04 5.28
N CYS A 279 -13.19 12.42 4.84
CA CYS A 279 -13.13 11.62 3.60
C CYS A 279 -13.75 10.22 3.75
N GLY A 280 -14.22 9.85 4.96
CA GLY A 280 -14.82 8.55 5.22
C GLY A 280 -13.84 7.45 5.60
N TYR A 281 -12.64 7.81 6.06
CA TYR A 281 -11.57 6.89 6.40
C TYR A 281 -11.32 6.80 7.90
N GLU A 282 -10.94 5.61 8.35
CA GLU A 282 -10.26 5.41 9.62
C GLU A 282 -8.75 5.51 9.41
N SER A 283 -8.08 6.32 10.24
CA SER A 283 -6.62 6.46 10.22
C SER A 283 -5.98 5.33 11.02
N VAL A 284 -5.08 4.55 10.41
CA VAL A 284 -4.42 3.41 11.06
C VAL A 284 -2.93 3.69 11.24
N PHE A 285 -2.51 3.76 12.49
CA PHE A 285 -1.11 3.81 12.90
C PHE A 285 -0.63 2.42 13.33
N TRP A 286 0.39 2.34 14.16
CA TRP A 286 0.98 1.07 14.60
C TRP A 286 1.39 1.11 16.07
N SER A 287 1.49 -0.06 16.68
CA SER A 287 2.04 -0.24 18.02
C SER A 287 3.30 -1.13 18.03
N PHE A 288 3.74 -1.56 16.85
CA PHE A 288 5.03 -2.17 16.60
C PHE A 288 5.54 -1.77 15.21
N ALA A 289 6.79 -1.38 15.12
CA ALA A 289 7.55 -1.19 13.88
C ALA A 289 9.04 -1.45 14.14
N TYR A 290 9.78 -1.68 13.08
CA TYR A 290 11.23 -1.74 13.12
C TYR A 290 11.82 -1.31 11.77
N LEU A 291 13.12 -1.17 11.66
CA LEU A 291 13.79 -0.75 10.43
C LEU A 291 13.88 -1.95 9.49
N ASP A 292 12.92 -2.09 8.58
CA ASP A 292 12.79 -3.19 7.63
C ASP A 292 12.75 -2.76 6.16
N TYR A 293 12.52 -1.47 5.90
CA TYR A 293 12.34 -0.89 4.57
C TYR A 293 13.66 -0.57 3.83
N ASP A 294 14.82 -0.63 4.48
CA ASP A 294 16.11 -0.42 3.81
C ASP A 294 16.49 -1.69 3.04
N VAL A 295 16.14 -1.74 1.75
CA VAL A 295 16.33 -2.91 0.89
C VAL A 295 17.80 -3.27 0.68
N ASP A 296 18.70 -2.29 0.78
CA ASP A 296 20.15 -2.48 0.61
C ASP A 296 20.83 -2.92 1.91
N ASN A 297 20.16 -2.77 3.07
CA ASN A 297 20.70 -3.11 4.37
C ASN A 297 19.64 -3.79 5.25
N GLN A 298 19.17 -4.93 4.79
CA GLN A 298 18.15 -5.70 5.49
C GLN A 298 18.63 -6.20 6.85
N PRO A 299 17.80 -6.10 7.91
CA PRO A 299 18.16 -6.56 9.23
C PRO A 299 18.27 -8.10 9.29
N ASP A 300 19.06 -8.60 10.24
CA ASP A 300 19.21 -10.05 10.44
C ASP A 300 17.88 -10.73 10.76
N GLN A 301 17.59 -11.84 10.09
CA GLN A 301 16.31 -12.56 10.19
C GLN A 301 16.04 -13.10 11.60
N VAL A 302 17.07 -13.64 12.26
CA VAL A 302 16.92 -14.24 13.59
C VAL A 302 16.66 -13.16 14.63
N GLU A 303 17.42 -12.06 14.58
CA GLU A 303 17.24 -10.92 15.48
C GLU A 303 15.89 -10.23 15.26
N SER A 304 15.47 -10.07 14.00
CA SER A 304 14.18 -9.48 13.62
C SER A 304 13.02 -10.32 14.14
N LEU A 305 13.03 -11.62 13.88
CA LEU A 305 12.01 -12.53 14.41
C LEU A 305 11.95 -12.48 15.94
N GLN A 306 13.10 -12.47 16.61
CA GLN A 306 13.14 -12.38 18.07
C GLN A 306 12.60 -11.04 18.57
N LYS A 307 12.92 -9.93 17.91
CA LYS A 307 12.39 -8.58 18.19
C LYS A 307 10.87 -8.56 18.06
N MET A 308 10.32 -9.06 16.93
CA MET A 308 8.89 -9.16 16.71
C MET A 308 8.21 -9.99 17.81
N LYS A 309 8.75 -11.15 18.16
CA LYS A 309 8.22 -12.03 19.21
C LYS A 309 8.24 -11.38 20.59
N ASN A 310 9.31 -10.66 20.94
CA ASN A 310 9.47 -10.00 22.23
C ASN A 310 8.51 -8.79 22.39
N LYS A 311 8.06 -8.23 21.26
CA LYS A 311 7.17 -7.07 21.23
C LYS A 311 5.70 -7.43 21.00
N MET A 312 5.35 -8.72 20.98
CA MET A 312 3.95 -9.14 20.95
C MET A 312 3.21 -8.61 22.17
N HIS A 313 2.06 -8.05 21.94
CA HIS A 313 1.17 -7.54 22.98
C HIS A 313 -0.29 -7.57 22.51
N PRO A 314 -1.28 -7.58 23.40
CA PRO A 314 -2.68 -7.56 23.04
C PRO A 314 -3.04 -6.31 22.23
N GLY A 315 -3.75 -6.52 21.11
CA GLY A 315 -4.14 -5.45 20.19
C GLY A 315 -2.99 -4.89 19.35
N ALA A 316 -1.87 -5.61 19.21
CA ALA A 316 -0.72 -5.11 18.47
C ALA A 316 -1.05 -4.93 16.98
N ILE A 317 -0.77 -3.74 16.45
CA ILE A 317 -0.77 -3.42 15.04
C ILE A 317 0.69 -3.38 14.57
N TYR A 318 1.06 -4.33 13.74
CA TYR A 318 2.41 -4.47 13.20
C TYR A 318 2.51 -3.66 11.91
N LEU A 319 3.37 -2.64 11.88
CA LEU A 319 3.82 -2.02 10.64
C LEU A 319 5.00 -2.82 10.11
N LEU A 320 4.83 -3.39 8.94
CA LEU A 320 5.84 -4.10 8.15
C LEU A 320 5.85 -3.51 6.73
N HIS A 321 6.94 -3.73 5.99
CA HIS A 321 7.04 -3.36 4.59
C HIS A 321 7.22 -4.61 3.74
N ALA A 322 6.51 -4.72 2.61
CA ALA A 322 6.55 -5.93 1.79
C ALA A 322 7.78 -6.01 0.89
N GLU A 323 8.49 -4.90 0.66
CA GLU A 323 9.80 -4.89 0.01
C GLU A 323 10.91 -5.53 0.86
N SER A 324 10.63 -5.90 2.12
CA SER A 324 11.61 -6.50 3.02
C SER A 324 11.80 -7.99 2.79
N ALA A 325 12.99 -8.38 2.33
CA ALA A 325 13.41 -9.78 2.26
C ALA A 325 13.36 -10.48 3.62
N THR A 326 13.67 -9.76 4.68
CA THR A 326 13.63 -10.27 6.06
C THR A 326 12.21 -10.57 6.49
N ASN A 327 11.25 -9.65 6.26
CA ASN A 327 9.84 -9.89 6.57
C ASN A 327 9.30 -11.11 5.82
N ALA A 328 9.56 -11.19 4.52
CA ALA A 328 9.15 -12.35 3.72
C ALA A 328 9.68 -13.68 4.27
N ALA A 329 10.94 -13.69 4.71
CA ALA A 329 11.57 -14.90 5.23
C ALA A 329 11.06 -15.35 6.60
N VAL A 330 10.66 -14.42 7.49
CA VAL A 330 10.32 -14.74 8.88
C VAL A 330 8.83 -14.71 9.20
N LEU A 331 7.99 -14.29 8.26
CA LEU A 331 6.54 -14.11 8.46
C LEU A 331 5.86 -15.39 8.96
N GLY A 332 6.17 -16.53 8.33
CA GLY A 332 5.60 -17.82 8.72
C GLY A 332 5.92 -18.20 10.17
N ASP A 333 7.19 -18.03 10.56
CA ASP A 333 7.65 -18.31 11.93
C ASP A 333 7.07 -17.33 12.96
N LEU A 334 6.84 -16.07 12.56
CA LEU A 334 6.16 -15.07 13.39
C LEU A 334 4.71 -15.47 13.66
N ILE A 335 3.98 -15.90 12.63
CA ILE A 335 2.59 -16.35 12.74
C ILE A 335 2.50 -17.58 13.66
N ASP A 336 3.35 -18.60 13.45
CA ASP A 336 3.38 -19.80 14.27
C ASP A 336 3.70 -19.49 15.73
N ALA A 337 4.65 -18.59 15.97
CA ALA A 337 5.01 -18.16 17.31
C ALA A 337 3.87 -17.41 18.02
N ALA A 338 3.14 -16.54 17.31
CA ALA A 338 1.99 -15.84 17.83
C ALA A 338 0.87 -16.79 18.22
N GLN A 339 0.52 -17.72 17.33
CA GLN A 339 -0.51 -18.75 17.59
C GLN A 339 -0.11 -19.65 18.77
N THR A 340 1.16 -20.03 18.88
CA THR A 340 1.69 -20.82 20.02
C THR A 340 1.54 -20.08 21.35
N GLN A 341 1.64 -18.74 21.34
CA GLN A 341 1.41 -17.90 22.52
C GLN A 341 -0.07 -17.58 22.77
N GLY A 342 -0.97 -18.14 21.96
CA GLY A 342 -2.41 -17.98 22.07
C GLY A 342 -2.95 -16.68 21.49
N TYR A 343 -2.20 -16.04 20.60
CA TYR A 343 -2.72 -14.92 19.80
C TYR A 343 -3.49 -15.44 18.59
N SER A 344 -4.54 -14.71 18.23
CA SER A 344 -5.23 -14.80 16.94
C SER A 344 -4.85 -13.59 16.07
N PHE A 345 -5.09 -13.72 14.77
CA PHE A 345 -4.93 -12.61 13.84
C PHE A 345 -6.31 -12.03 13.51
N GLY A 346 -6.42 -10.70 13.58
CA GLY A 346 -7.65 -9.96 13.29
C GLY A 346 -7.53 -9.15 12.00
N MET A 347 -8.67 -8.68 11.53
CA MET A 347 -8.79 -7.66 10.47
C MET A 347 -9.20 -6.34 11.12
N LEU A 348 -8.70 -5.21 10.58
CA LEU A 348 -9.08 -3.86 10.99
C LEU A 348 -10.33 -3.41 10.26
#